data_381b2c51f5a51ee164474e24d6d49722
#
_entry.id   381b2c51f5a51ee164474e24d6d49722
#
_cell.length_a   1.000
_cell.length_b   1.000
_cell.length_c   1.000
_cell.angle_alpha   90.00
_cell.angle_beta   90.00
_cell.angle_gamma   90.00
#
_symmetry.space_group_name_H-M   'P 1'
#
loop_
_entity.id
_entity.type
_entity.pdbx_description
1 polymer ?
#
loop_
_entity_poly.entity_id
_entity_poly.type
_entity_poly.pdbx_seq_one_letter_code
_entity_poly.pdbx_strand_id
1 'polypeptide(L)'
;MTCWSCKADVAEGNVFCPACRKIQPVGRSEDFFSALGLEREYNLDMGALERRFRELSRHLHPDRFARAEPRERRLSLERSTRLNDAYRSLKDWRLRAAYLLKLAGTDVFAEGRTYADPDFLEEQLEWREALALAQADGDAERLRAIAADARERLRRIEDEVARRFAD
;
A
#
# COMPACT_ATOMS: atom_id res chain seq x y z
N MET A 1 11.14 -6.22 -22.36
CA MET A 1 9.92 -6.53 -23.14
C MET A 1 9.88 -5.72 -24.42
N THR A 2 9.11 -6.19 -25.44
CA THR A 2 9.01 -5.48 -26.72
C THR A 2 7.82 -4.52 -26.70
N CYS A 3 8.03 -3.29 -27.15
CA CYS A 3 6.96 -2.28 -27.27
C CYS A 3 5.85 -2.78 -28.17
N TRP A 4 4.61 -2.71 -27.70
CA TRP A 4 3.45 -3.15 -28.47
C TRP A 4 3.22 -2.32 -29.74
N SER A 5 3.67 -1.07 -29.78
CA SER A 5 3.46 -0.13 -30.90
C SER A 5 4.62 -0.17 -31.90
N CYS A 6 5.84 0.23 -31.50
CA CYS A 6 6.97 0.39 -32.40
C CYS A 6 7.96 -0.80 -32.44
N LYS A 7 7.73 -1.83 -31.62
CA LYS A 7 8.57 -3.03 -31.53
C LYS A 7 9.99 -2.81 -30.95
N ALA A 8 10.33 -1.58 -30.52
CA ALA A 8 11.58 -1.32 -29.83
C ALA A 8 11.65 -2.04 -28.47
N ASP A 9 12.85 -2.35 -28.01
CA ASP A 9 13.05 -2.93 -26.70
C ASP A 9 12.74 -1.91 -25.60
N VAL A 10 11.99 -2.38 -24.60
CA VAL A 10 11.58 -1.59 -23.43
C VAL A 10 12.03 -2.34 -22.19
N ALA A 11 12.81 -1.70 -21.34
CA ALA A 11 13.20 -2.29 -20.06
C ALA A 11 11.97 -2.59 -19.21
N GLU A 12 12.05 -3.67 -18.44
CA GLU A 12 10.99 -4.03 -17.52
C GLU A 12 10.81 -2.93 -16.47
N GLY A 13 9.55 -2.60 -16.13
CA GLY A 13 9.24 -1.48 -15.24
C GLY A 13 9.07 -0.12 -15.95
N ASN A 14 9.49 0.04 -17.19
CA ASN A 14 9.25 1.28 -17.91
C ASN A 14 7.77 1.46 -18.25
N VAL A 15 7.20 2.54 -17.74
CA VAL A 15 5.81 2.91 -17.97
C VAL A 15 5.56 3.36 -19.41
N PHE A 16 6.56 4.00 -20.03
CA PHE A 16 6.51 4.49 -21.41
C PHE A 16 7.65 3.93 -22.24
N CYS A 17 7.38 3.69 -23.51
CA CYS A 17 8.44 3.29 -24.46
C CYS A 17 9.42 4.47 -24.68
N PRO A 18 10.73 4.27 -24.54
CA PRO A 18 11.70 5.33 -24.75
C PRO A 18 11.74 5.82 -26.21
N ALA A 19 11.43 4.97 -27.17
CA ALA A 19 11.47 5.29 -28.60
C ALA A 19 10.23 6.02 -29.10
N CYS A 20 9.02 5.53 -28.79
CA CYS A 20 7.77 6.12 -29.32
C CYS A 20 6.88 6.79 -28.26
N ARG A 21 7.29 6.77 -27.00
CA ARG A 21 6.57 7.35 -25.84
C ARG A 21 5.18 6.78 -25.57
N LYS A 22 4.77 5.73 -26.25
CA LYS A 22 3.53 5.03 -25.99
C LYS A 22 3.54 4.35 -24.62
N ILE A 23 2.41 4.44 -23.89
CA ILE A 23 2.23 3.76 -22.61
C ILE A 23 2.37 2.25 -22.80
N GLN A 24 3.07 1.58 -21.87
CA GLN A 24 3.31 0.16 -21.90
C GLN A 24 2.41 -0.59 -20.90
N PRO A 25 2.06 -1.85 -21.16
CA PRO A 25 1.29 -2.66 -20.22
C PRO A 25 2.05 -2.86 -18.91
N VAL A 26 1.34 -3.22 -17.86
CA VAL A 26 1.94 -3.63 -16.58
C VAL A 26 2.81 -4.86 -16.80
N GLY A 27 4.05 -4.84 -16.33
CA GLY A 27 4.96 -5.98 -16.41
C GLY A 27 4.48 -7.16 -15.56
N ARG A 28 4.79 -8.39 -15.96
CA ARG A 28 4.37 -9.60 -15.21
C ARG A 28 5.01 -9.69 -13.83
N SER A 29 6.24 -9.19 -13.68
CA SER A 29 6.99 -9.17 -12.41
C SER A 29 6.85 -7.84 -11.66
N GLU A 30 6.05 -6.90 -12.18
CA GLU A 30 5.86 -5.59 -11.56
C GLU A 30 5.07 -5.71 -10.26
N ASP A 31 5.70 -5.38 -9.16
CA ASP A 31 5.08 -5.25 -7.85
C ASP A 31 4.71 -3.78 -7.53
N PHE A 32 4.17 -3.54 -6.34
CA PHE A 32 3.77 -2.19 -5.94
C PHE A 32 4.95 -1.23 -5.75
N PHE A 33 6.10 -1.74 -5.33
CA PHE A 33 7.30 -0.90 -5.19
C PHE A 33 7.83 -0.47 -6.55
N SER A 34 8.02 -1.43 -7.45
CA SER A 34 8.49 -1.15 -8.81
C SER A 34 7.50 -0.30 -9.62
N ALA A 35 6.18 -0.44 -9.40
CA ALA A 35 5.17 0.41 -10.01
C ALA A 35 5.33 1.89 -9.65
N LEU A 36 5.91 2.20 -8.49
CA LEU A 36 6.24 3.55 -8.01
C LEU A 36 7.72 3.93 -8.21
N GLY A 37 8.54 3.01 -8.73
CA GLY A 37 9.97 3.20 -8.89
C GLY A 37 10.72 3.29 -7.57
N LEU A 38 10.30 2.51 -6.59
CA LEU A 38 10.87 2.41 -5.25
C LEU A 38 11.54 1.05 -5.05
N GLU A 39 12.50 0.98 -4.14
CA GLU A 39 13.08 -0.27 -3.68
C GLU A 39 12.12 -1.02 -2.74
N ARG A 40 12.24 -2.36 -2.69
CA ARG A 40 11.44 -3.19 -1.78
C ARG A 40 12.00 -3.08 -0.38
N GLU A 41 11.43 -2.21 0.42
CA GLU A 41 11.79 -2.06 1.82
C GLU A 41 10.57 -1.71 2.65
N TYR A 42 10.62 -2.06 3.95
CA TYR A 42 9.55 -1.67 4.86
C TYR A 42 9.67 -0.19 5.26
N ASN A 43 10.89 0.28 5.56
CA ASN A 43 11.15 1.63 6.04
C ASN A 43 11.24 2.64 4.86
N LEU A 44 10.10 2.92 4.23
CA LEU A 44 10.02 3.84 3.10
C LEU A 44 10.13 5.31 3.52
N ASP A 45 10.81 6.12 2.69
CA ASP A 45 10.62 7.57 2.71
C ASP A 45 9.21 7.91 2.20
N MET A 46 8.31 8.25 3.13
CA MET A 46 6.93 8.60 2.82
C MET A 46 6.82 9.84 1.94
N GLY A 47 7.77 10.76 2.04
CA GLY A 47 7.85 11.92 1.16
C GLY A 47 8.22 11.53 -0.28
N ALA A 48 9.15 10.59 -0.45
CA ALA A 48 9.50 10.05 -1.77
C ALA A 48 8.33 9.28 -2.38
N LEU A 49 7.64 8.43 -1.60
CA LEU A 49 6.44 7.72 -2.02
C LEU A 49 5.38 8.69 -2.56
N GLU A 50 5.08 9.76 -1.83
CA GLU A 50 4.06 10.74 -2.22
C GLU A 50 4.47 11.53 -3.46
N ARG A 51 5.73 11.95 -3.56
CA ARG A 51 6.27 12.64 -4.75
C ARG A 51 6.13 11.77 -6.00
N ARG A 52 6.56 10.50 -5.92
CA ARG A 52 6.47 9.54 -7.03
C ARG A 52 5.02 9.27 -7.45
N PHE A 53 4.15 9.07 -6.48
CA PHE A 53 2.73 8.88 -6.75
C PHE A 53 2.12 10.08 -7.49
N ARG A 54 2.37 11.31 -7.02
CA ARG A 54 1.85 12.54 -7.66
C ARG A 54 2.39 12.74 -9.07
N GLU A 55 3.67 12.44 -9.28
CA GLU A 55 4.33 12.54 -10.59
C GLU A 55 3.69 11.56 -11.58
N LEU A 56 3.65 10.27 -11.23
CA LEU A 56 3.10 9.23 -12.08
C LEU A 56 1.60 9.39 -12.31
N SER A 57 0.82 9.79 -11.30
CA SER A 57 -0.61 10.06 -11.43
C SER A 57 -0.89 11.13 -12.48
N ARG A 58 -0.09 12.21 -12.52
CA ARG A 58 -0.23 13.25 -13.56
C ARG A 58 0.06 12.72 -14.96
N HIS A 59 1.07 11.84 -15.10
CA HIS A 59 1.47 11.28 -16.40
C HIS A 59 0.52 10.20 -16.91
N LEU A 60 -0.07 9.44 -16.00
CA LEU A 60 -0.93 8.29 -16.29
C LEU A 60 -2.43 8.60 -16.28
N HIS A 61 -2.81 9.86 -15.95
CA HIS A 61 -4.22 10.21 -15.79
C HIS A 61 -5.03 9.90 -17.04
N PRO A 62 -6.17 9.18 -16.94
CA PRO A 62 -6.98 8.78 -18.09
C PRO A 62 -7.42 9.95 -18.99
N ASP A 63 -7.64 11.14 -18.44
CA ASP A 63 -8.03 12.32 -19.22
C ASP A 63 -6.96 12.74 -20.24
N ARG A 64 -5.68 12.48 -19.97
CA ARG A 64 -4.59 12.73 -20.92
C ARG A 64 -4.66 11.84 -22.14
N PHE A 65 -5.29 10.67 -22.00
CA PHE A 65 -5.44 9.65 -23.01
C PHE A 65 -6.86 9.62 -23.61
N ALA A 66 -7.74 10.55 -23.24
CA ALA A 66 -9.13 10.55 -23.68
C ALA A 66 -9.28 10.54 -25.23
N ARG A 67 -8.32 11.18 -25.93
CA ARG A 67 -8.27 11.24 -27.39
C ARG A 67 -7.25 10.26 -28.01
N ALA A 68 -6.58 9.44 -27.19
CA ALA A 68 -5.65 8.44 -27.66
C ALA A 68 -6.38 7.20 -28.23
N GLU A 69 -5.65 6.33 -28.88
CA GLU A 69 -6.21 5.07 -29.39
C GLU A 69 -6.78 4.18 -28.25
N PRO A 70 -7.72 3.29 -28.54
CA PRO A 70 -8.42 2.48 -27.53
C PRO A 70 -7.46 1.69 -26.61
N ARG A 71 -6.35 1.21 -27.16
CA ARG A 71 -5.34 0.47 -26.39
C ARG A 71 -4.64 1.36 -25.37
N GLU A 72 -4.26 2.57 -25.74
CA GLU A 72 -3.62 3.51 -24.78
C GLU A 72 -4.58 3.96 -23.67
N ARG A 73 -5.85 4.18 -24.03
CA ARG A 73 -6.87 4.53 -23.02
C ARG A 73 -7.02 3.41 -21.96
N ARG A 74 -7.09 2.15 -22.43
CA ARG A 74 -7.17 0.99 -21.54
C ARG A 74 -5.93 0.88 -20.67
N LEU A 75 -4.74 0.98 -21.26
CA LEU A 75 -3.48 0.90 -20.51
C LEU A 75 -3.32 2.04 -19.49
N SER A 76 -3.77 3.24 -19.82
CA SER A 76 -3.79 4.37 -18.89
C SER A 76 -4.67 4.07 -17.68
N LEU A 77 -5.89 3.55 -17.89
CA LEU A 77 -6.78 3.16 -16.80
C LEU A 77 -6.18 2.05 -15.93
N GLU A 78 -5.67 1.00 -16.56
CA GLU A 78 -5.02 -0.14 -15.87
C GLU A 78 -3.84 0.34 -15.00
N ARG A 79 -2.95 1.14 -15.59
CA ARG A 79 -1.80 1.73 -14.88
C ARG A 79 -2.21 2.67 -13.75
N SER A 80 -3.22 3.50 -13.96
CA SER A 80 -3.73 4.41 -12.92
C SER A 80 -4.34 3.64 -11.76
N THR A 81 -5.11 2.59 -12.02
CA THR A 81 -5.65 1.72 -10.98
C THR A 81 -4.53 1.05 -10.18
N ARG A 82 -3.57 0.43 -10.89
CA ARG A 82 -2.42 -0.20 -10.27
C ARG A 82 -1.62 0.76 -9.39
N LEU A 83 -1.40 1.99 -9.86
CA LEU A 83 -0.69 3.03 -9.13
C LEU A 83 -1.43 3.44 -7.85
N ASN A 84 -2.75 3.57 -7.91
CA ASN A 84 -3.58 3.88 -6.74
C ASN A 84 -3.54 2.74 -5.70
N ASP A 85 -3.60 1.49 -6.15
CA ASP A 85 -3.52 0.32 -5.27
C ASP A 85 -2.14 0.22 -4.62
N ALA A 86 -1.06 0.44 -5.39
CA ALA A 86 0.30 0.50 -4.89
C ALA A 86 0.46 1.58 -3.81
N TYR A 87 0.00 2.78 -4.09
CA TYR A 87 0.10 3.90 -3.13
C TYR A 87 -0.68 3.62 -1.85
N ARG A 88 -1.92 3.13 -1.93
CA ARG A 88 -2.72 2.75 -0.74
C ARG A 88 -2.02 1.68 0.10
N SER A 89 -1.54 0.64 -0.56
CA SER A 89 -0.88 -0.48 0.14
C SER A 89 0.44 -0.06 0.78
N LEU A 90 1.24 0.75 0.10
CA LEU A 90 2.55 1.15 0.61
C LEU A 90 2.48 2.30 1.61
N LYS A 91 1.45 3.14 1.57
CA LYS A 91 1.27 4.23 2.52
C LYS A 91 0.88 3.75 3.92
N ASP A 92 0.03 2.75 4.02
CA ASP A 92 -0.36 2.15 5.30
C ASP A 92 0.70 1.13 5.73
N TRP A 93 1.29 1.32 6.91
CA TRP A 93 2.36 0.47 7.40
C TRP A 93 1.94 -1.01 7.57
N ARG A 94 0.67 -1.29 7.93
CA ARG A 94 0.13 -2.65 8.09
C ARG A 94 -0.02 -3.34 6.74
N LEU A 95 -0.61 -2.63 5.77
CA LEU A 95 -0.78 -3.15 4.41
C LEU A 95 0.58 -3.36 3.73
N ARG A 96 1.56 -2.48 3.99
CA ARG A 96 2.92 -2.62 3.49
C ARG A 96 3.61 -3.84 4.07
N ALA A 97 3.51 -4.07 5.40
CA ALA A 97 4.02 -5.27 6.06
C ALA A 97 3.40 -6.54 5.47
N ALA A 98 2.07 -6.59 5.39
CA ALA A 98 1.35 -7.72 4.83
C ALA A 98 1.72 -7.98 3.36
N TYR A 99 1.91 -6.92 2.58
CA TYR A 99 2.31 -7.03 1.19
C TYR A 99 3.74 -7.59 1.03
N LEU A 100 4.69 -7.15 1.86
CA LEU A 100 6.05 -7.69 1.88
C LEU A 100 6.05 -9.17 2.26
N LEU A 101 5.28 -9.57 3.28
CA LEU A 101 5.12 -10.97 3.66
C LEU A 101 4.51 -11.79 2.51
N LYS A 102 3.54 -11.24 1.81
CA LYS A 102 2.95 -11.89 0.62
C LYS A 102 3.98 -12.08 -0.51
N LEU A 103 4.82 -11.09 -0.76
CA LEU A 103 5.93 -11.22 -1.72
C LEU A 103 6.96 -12.27 -1.31
N ALA A 104 7.13 -12.48 0.01
CA ALA A 104 7.96 -13.55 0.58
C ALA A 104 7.24 -14.92 0.65
N GLY A 105 6.00 -15.03 0.14
CA GLY A 105 5.24 -16.28 0.09
C GLY A 105 4.29 -16.51 1.26
N THR A 106 4.12 -15.54 2.18
CA THR A 106 3.22 -15.65 3.34
C THR A 106 2.05 -14.70 3.20
N ASP A 107 0.86 -15.21 2.84
CA ASP A 107 -0.36 -14.39 2.81
C ASP A 107 -1.02 -14.39 4.18
N VAL A 108 -0.91 -13.26 4.89
CA VAL A 108 -1.47 -13.08 6.25
C VAL A 108 -2.99 -12.90 6.24
N PHE A 109 -3.58 -12.61 5.08
CA PHE A 109 -5.03 -12.47 4.90
C PHE A 109 -5.67 -13.67 4.21
N ALA A 110 -4.92 -14.77 4.03
CA ALA A 110 -5.47 -15.99 3.43
C ALA A 110 -6.65 -16.52 4.25
N GLU A 111 -7.70 -16.97 3.55
CA GLU A 111 -8.88 -17.55 4.19
C GLU A 111 -8.49 -18.73 5.09
N GLY A 112 -9.14 -18.83 6.26
CA GLY A 112 -8.93 -19.90 7.24
C GLY A 112 -7.73 -19.66 8.17
N ARG A 113 -6.98 -18.58 8.05
CA ARG A 113 -5.96 -18.19 9.05
C ARG A 113 -6.63 -17.38 10.16
N THR A 114 -6.76 -17.97 11.33
CA THR A 114 -7.18 -17.29 12.56
C THR A 114 -5.97 -17.15 13.46
N TYR A 115 -5.58 -15.91 13.72
CA TYR A 115 -4.56 -15.59 14.72
C TYR A 115 -5.30 -15.28 16.04
N ALA A 116 -5.78 -16.34 16.69
CA ALA A 116 -6.45 -16.22 17.99
C ALA A 116 -5.40 -16.44 19.09
N ASP A 117 -4.77 -15.35 19.53
CA ASP A 117 -4.04 -15.31 20.79
C ASP A 117 -5.07 -15.09 21.90
N PRO A 118 -5.26 -16.03 22.83
CA PRO A 118 -6.23 -15.90 23.92
C PRO A 118 -6.01 -14.64 24.76
N ASP A 119 -4.75 -14.32 25.07
CA ASP A 119 -4.39 -13.16 25.90
C ASP A 119 -4.76 -11.85 25.17
N PHE A 120 -4.53 -11.82 23.86
CA PHE A 120 -4.96 -10.68 23.02
C PHE A 120 -6.48 -10.51 22.99
N LEU A 121 -7.24 -11.62 22.91
CA LEU A 121 -8.70 -11.57 22.90
C LEU A 121 -9.26 -11.10 24.24
N GLU A 122 -8.71 -11.56 25.36
CA GLU A 122 -9.09 -11.13 26.71
C GLU A 122 -8.86 -9.62 26.88
N GLU A 123 -7.68 -9.14 26.51
CA GLU A 123 -7.35 -7.73 26.53
C GLU A 123 -8.29 -6.87 25.66
N GLN A 124 -8.67 -7.36 24.47
CA GLN A 124 -9.65 -6.66 23.62
C GLN A 124 -11.05 -6.59 24.26
N LEU A 125 -11.44 -7.58 25.04
CA LEU A 125 -12.68 -7.55 25.80
C LEU A 125 -12.63 -6.51 26.92
N GLU A 126 -11.56 -6.51 27.71
CA GLU A 126 -11.36 -5.53 28.77
C GLU A 126 -11.41 -4.08 28.24
N TRP A 127 -10.76 -3.82 27.10
CA TRP A 127 -10.81 -2.50 26.47
C TRP A 127 -12.20 -2.09 26.02
N ARG A 128 -12.96 -3.03 25.46
CA ARG A 128 -14.36 -2.77 25.05
C ARG A 128 -15.24 -2.46 26.23
N GLU A 129 -15.09 -3.19 27.34
CA GLU A 129 -15.83 -2.97 28.57
C GLU A 129 -15.48 -1.61 29.18
N ALA A 130 -14.19 -1.30 29.30
CA ALA A 130 -13.73 -0.01 29.82
C ALA A 130 -14.27 1.17 29.00
N LEU A 131 -14.28 1.02 27.65
CA LEU A 131 -14.82 2.03 26.74
C LEU A 131 -16.33 2.20 26.92
N ALA A 132 -17.08 1.09 27.01
CA ALA A 132 -18.52 1.11 27.18
C ALA A 132 -18.93 1.77 28.51
N LEU A 133 -18.24 1.47 29.61
CA LEU A 133 -18.46 2.09 30.90
C LEU A 133 -18.18 3.60 30.87
N ALA A 134 -17.03 4.01 30.31
CA ALA A 134 -16.68 5.42 30.20
C ALA A 134 -17.67 6.22 29.33
N GLN A 135 -18.23 5.58 28.29
CA GLN A 135 -19.29 6.18 27.46
C GLN A 135 -20.62 6.32 28.23
N ALA A 136 -21.01 5.28 28.98
CA ALA A 136 -22.25 5.28 29.76
C ALA A 136 -22.23 6.37 30.88
N ASP A 137 -21.07 6.53 31.49
CA ASP A 137 -20.86 7.52 32.58
C ASP A 137 -20.65 8.96 32.07
N GLY A 138 -20.47 9.13 30.76
CA GLY A 138 -20.10 10.41 30.14
C GLY A 138 -18.73 10.92 30.57
N ASP A 139 -17.84 10.01 31.00
CA ASP A 139 -16.51 10.33 31.51
C ASP A 139 -15.52 10.64 30.39
N ALA A 140 -15.49 11.90 30.00
CA ALA A 140 -14.63 12.40 28.94
C ALA A 140 -13.11 12.25 29.23
N GLU A 141 -12.72 12.28 30.51
CA GLU A 141 -11.32 12.13 30.91
C GLU A 141 -10.88 10.70 30.74
N ARG A 142 -11.67 9.73 31.18
CA ARG A 142 -11.43 8.30 30.99
C ARG A 142 -11.40 7.92 29.50
N LEU A 143 -12.30 8.48 28.70
CA LEU A 143 -12.29 8.27 27.23
C LEU A 143 -11.00 8.78 26.59
N ARG A 144 -10.49 9.95 27.01
CA ARG A 144 -9.19 10.46 26.51
C ARG A 144 -8.02 9.59 26.95
N ALA A 145 -8.04 9.09 28.17
CA ALA A 145 -7.00 8.18 28.68
C ALA A 145 -6.95 6.87 27.87
N ILE A 146 -8.09 6.23 27.66
CA ILE A 146 -8.19 5.02 26.82
C ILE A 146 -7.68 5.29 25.40
N ALA A 147 -8.06 6.41 24.80
CA ALA A 147 -7.60 6.77 23.47
C ALA A 147 -6.09 7.07 23.41
N ALA A 148 -5.50 7.61 24.50
CA ALA A 148 -4.05 7.85 24.59
C ALA A 148 -3.28 6.54 24.69
N ASP A 149 -3.75 5.62 25.53
CA ASP A 149 -3.15 4.28 25.69
C ASP A 149 -3.20 3.48 24.38
N ALA A 150 -4.34 3.49 23.70
CA ALA A 150 -4.49 2.84 22.39
C ALA A 150 -3.49 3.37 21.34
N ARG A 151 -3.29 4.70 21.30
CA ARG A 151 -2.32 5.31 20.38
C ARG A 151 -0.89 4.95 20.72
N GLU A 152 -0.55 4.92 22.00
CA GLU A 152 0.79 4.53 22.46
C GLU A 152 1.10 3.08 22.10
N ARG A 153 0.14 2.19 22.34
CA ARG A 153 0.26 0.79 21.99
C ARG A 153 0.42 0.59 20.48
N LEU A 154 -0.38 1.32 19.68
CA LEU A 154 -0.26 1.27 18.23
C LEU A 154 1.15 1.66 17.76
N ARG A 155 1.73 2.73 18.34
CA ARG A 155 3.09 3.16 18.03
C ARG A 155 4.12 2.08 18.38
N ARG A 156 4.01 1.44 19.55
CA ARG A 156 4.91 0.36 19.95
C ARG A 156 4.87 -0.82 18.98
N ILE A 157 3.68 -1.19 18.51
CA ILE A 157 3.51 -2.26 17.52
C ILE A 157 4.13 -1.85 16.18
N GLU A 158 3.92 -0.61 15.72
CA GLU A 158 4.52 -0.09 14.50
C GLU A 158 6.05 -0.11 14.57
N ASP A 159 6.63 0.35 15.67
CA ASP A 159 8.07 0.35 15.90
C ASP A 159 8.65 -1.07 15.96
N GLU A 160 7.93 -2.01 16.58
CA GLU A 160 8.33 -3.42 16.65
C GLU A 160 8.32 -4.06 15.26
N VAL A 161 7.28 -3.83 14.47
CA VAL A 161 7.19 -4.32 13.09
C VAL A 161 8.32 -3.72 12.25
N ALA A 162 8.58 -2.41 12.38
CA ALA A 162 9.65 -1.74 11.65
C ALA A 162 11.03 -2.34 11.97
N ARG A 163 11.30 -2.68 13.23
CA ARG A 163 12.55 -3.34 13.64
C ARG A 163 12.69 -4.73 13.03
N ARG A 164 11.63 -5.54 13.05
CA ARG A 164 11.64 -6.91 12.49
C ARG A 164 11.82 -6.97 10.98
N PHE A 165 11.53 -5.91 10.27
CA PHE A 165 11.79 -5.81 8.83
C PHE A 165 13.16 -5.19 8.52
N ALA A 166 13.88 -4.64 9.52
CA ALA A 166 15.22 -4.09 9.34
C ALA A 166 16.33 -5.14 9.50
N ASP A 167 16.03 -6.26 10.18
CA ASP A 167 16.92 -7.43 10.38
C ASP A 167 16.79 -8.41 9.19
#